data_c8933658aeec0b069c77f8623ffd71c3
#
_entry.id   c8933658aeec0b069c77f8623ffd71c3
#
_cell.length_a   1.000
_cell.length_b   1.000
_cell.length_c   1.000
_cell.angle_alpha   90.00
_cell.angle_beta   90.00
_cell.angle_gamma   90.00
#
_symmetry.space_group_name_H-M   'P 1'
#
loop_
_entity.id
_entity.type
_entity.pdbx_description
1 polymer ?
#
loop_
_entity_poly.entity_id
_entity_poly.type
_entity_poly.pdbx_seq_one_letter_code
_entity_poly.pdbx_strand_id
1 'polypeptide(L)'
;MNSPLLEKISQPSDLKKLSSQQTVQLCAEIREFLLDNVSKTGGHLASNLGAVELTVALHRVLTTPTDEIVFDVGHQCYTHKLLTGRREGFAKLRQLDGISGFPNPNESEHDAFIAGHGNTALSLAVGIAWAKKLRGEPGQVVALIGDGAFTGGMVYEGMNNIGGLDNLLVILTDNKMSSSKNVGAVSRYLSHLRTTSRYYDAKENVRSFLDGVPVIGPPLKSAIQNSKAMVRRAMYHSTMFEDMGFHYYGPFDGNNEPELEGILRDIHRQLGPHFLHVVTKKGKGYAPAESNPGNFHGVSTFDLVNSIPDPEVAPKESFSTVFGNVLNKEGAENQKICAITAAMKYGTGLQFFAHTHPKRFFDVGMAEQHAVTFAAGLASQGMLPVVCIYSTFLQRSYDQIIHDVNLLKENVVLAIDRAGFVPADGETHQGIFDPAFLSQVGIPVYSPSNYAELRHWLPILLSDEMQGPRAIRYPRGGESAALAQFGCSGREYDRLYTAPDAKAVMVSYADEVEDVLTAAKLLGKENVPCDVYKIVKIYPFTSELISEISRYDVVLFAEECVACGGIGEHLETALRKAGWQGAYIHRGVEDVRLPHATVPQIKQSTGLDAEHLAQAIRTWKGAES
;
A
#
# COMPACT_ATOMS: atom_id res chain seq x y z
N MET A 1 -13.26 20.32 22.08
CA MET A 1 -12.78 19.36 23.11
C MET A 1 -11.77 20.07 23.99
N ASN A 2 -11.75 19.76 25.27
CA ASN A 2 -10.76 20.35 26.18
C ASN A 2 -9.59 19.36 26.31
N SER A 3 -8.50 19.58 25.58
CA SER A 3 -7.31 18.71 25.54
C SER A 3 -6.10 19.43 26.16
N PRO A 4 -6.15 19.72 27.47
CA PRO A 4 -5.23 20.67 28.12
C PRO A 4 -3.78 20.22 28.12
N LEU A 5 -3.48 18.92 27.98
CA LEU A 5 -2.12 18.40 27.88
C LEU A 5 -1.65 18.41 26.43
N LEU A 6 -2.46 17.89 25.49
CA LEU A 6 -2.11 17.83 24.07
C LEU A 6 -1.86 19.23 23.48
N GLU A 7 -2.59 20.25 23.95
CA GLU A 7 -2.41 21.65 23.53
C GLU A 7 -1.04 22.22 23.93
N LYS A 8 -0.40 21.67 24.96
CA LYS A 8 0.92 22.09 25.44
C LYS A 8 2.08 21.38 24.77
N ILE A 9 1.80 20.36 23.96
CA ILE A 9 2.81 19.59 23.24
C ILE A 9 3.00 20.18 21.85
N SER A 10 4.14 20.80 21.61
CA SER A 10 4.56 21.35 20.32
C SER A 10 5.79 20.65 19.75
N GLN A 11 6.55 19.94 20.58
CA GLN A 11 7.74 19.20 20.20
C GLN A 11 7.97 18.01 21.13
N PRO A 12 8.72 16.97 20.71
CA PRO A 12 8.93 15.76 21.52
C PRO A 12 9.53 16.01 22.90
N SER A 13 10.36 17.05 23.06
CA SER A 13 10.98 17.38 24.35
C SER A 13 9.96 17.80 25.42
N ASP A 14 8.77 18.26 25.04
CA ASP A 14 7.73 18.63 26.01
C ASP A 14 7.17 17.42 26.75
N LEU A 15 7.17 16.24 26.11
CA LEU A 15 6.75 14.98 26.72
C LEU A 15 7.64 14.56 27.89
N LYS A 16 8.93 14.89 27.84
CA LYS A 16 9.90 14.53 28.89
C LYS A 16 9.63 15.22 30.23
N LYS A 17 8.81 16.29 30.23
CA LYS A 17 8.40 17.06 31.42
C LYS A 17 7.16 16.49 32.11
N LEU A 18 6.42 15.58 31.47
CA LEU A 18 5.18 15.03 31.98
C LEU A 18 5.44 13.95 33.05
N SER A 19 4.57 13.89 34.05
CA SER A 19 4.51 12.73 34.97
C SER A 19 3.88 11.53 34.27
N SER A 20 4.08 10.32 34.79
CA SER A 20 3.46 9.10 34.26
C SER A 20 1.94 9.18 34.21
N GLN A 21 1.31 9.80 35.22
CA GLN A 21 -0.15 10.01 35.22
C GLN A 21 -0.60 10.97 34.10
N GLN A 22 0.15 12.03 33.86
CA GLN A 22 -0.12 12.96 32.75
C GLN A 22 0.08 12.30 31.39
N THR A 23 1.03 11.39 31.27
CA THR A 23 1.26 10.65 30.01
C THR A 23 0.07 9.75 29.66
N VAL A 24 -0.48 9.04 30.65
CA VAL A 24 -1.71 8.23 30.46
C VAL A 24 -2.90 9.10 30.05
N GLN A 25 -3.05 10.29 30.68
CA GLN A 25 -4.08 11.25 30.29
C GLN A 25 -3.85 11.77 28.86
N LEU A 26 -2.61 12.09 28.48
CA LEU A 26 -2.26 12.52 27.12
C LEU A 26 -2.64 11.46 26.07
N CYS A 27 -2.41 10.18 26.36
CA CYS A 27 -2.84 9.09 25.47
C CYS A 27 -4.36 9.09 25.24
N ALA A 28 -5.16 9.40 26.25
CA ALA A 28 -6.61 9.52 26.11
C ALA A 28 -7.00 10.75 25.25
N GLU A 29 -6.39 11.91 25.51
CA GLU A 29 -6.62 13.15 24.73
C GLU A 29 -6.23 12.97 23.26
N ILE A 30 -5.12 12.28 22.96
CA ILE A 30 -4.70 11.94 21.59
C ILE A 30 -5.76 11.08 20.89
N ARG A 31 -6.33 10.08 21.57
CA ARG A 31 -7.38 9.24 20.97
C ARG A 31 -8.63 10.03 20.63
N GLU A 32 -9.10 10.88 21.54
CA GLU A 32 -10.25 11.74 21.29
C GLU A 32 -9.99 12.68 20.11
N PHE A 33 -8.80 13.27 20.04
CA PHE A 33 -8.38 14.11 18.93
C PHE A 33 -8.39 13.36 17.60
N LEU A 34 -7.81 12.15 17.56
CA LEU A 34 -7.76 11.32 16.35
C LEU A 34 -9.16 10.91 15.88
N LEU A 35 -10.04 10.54 16.80
CA LEU A 35 -11.44 10.20 16.48
C LEU A 35 -12.17 11.38 15.86
N ASP A 36 -12.06 12.56 16.49
CA ASP A 36 -12.73 13.77 16.00
C ASP A 36 -12.20 14.21 14.62
N ASN A 37 -10.91 14.18 14.40
CA ASN A 37 -10.33 14.66 13.13
C ASN A 37 -10.52 13.64 12.00
N VAL A 38 -10.19 12.36 12.24
CA VAL A 38 -10.28 11.32 11.19
C VAL A 38 -11.73 11.07 10.78
N SER A 39 -12.72 11.26 11.67
CA SER A 39 -14.11 11.20 11.27
C SER A 39 -14.49 12.26 10.23
N LYS A 40 -13.81 13.41 10.23
CA LYS A 40 -14.06 14.55 9.32
C LYS A 40 -13.22 14.53 8.05
N THR A 41 -11.99 13.99 8.12
CA THR A 41 -11.04 13.99 6.97
C THR A 41 -10.97 12.65 6.27
N GLY A 42 -11.40 11.57 6.92
CA GLY A 42 -11.03 10.22 6.55
C GLY A 42 -9.59 9.90 6.96
N GLY A 43 -9.16 8.66 6.75
CA GLY A 43 -7.79 8.23 7.05
C GLY A 43 -7.71 6.86 7.68
N HIS A 44 -6.52 6.52 8.21
CA HIS A 44 -6.27 5.25 8.89
C HIS A 44 -6.61 5.38 10.37
N LEU A 45 -7.74 4.81 10.82
CA LEU A 45 -8.22 5.01 12.18
C LEU A 45 -7.74 3.92 13.15
N ALA A 46 -8.13 2.66 12.89
CA ALA A 46 -7.93 1.59 13.85
C ALA A 46 -6.45 1.33 14.20
N SER A 47 -5.56 1.46 13.22
CA SER A 47 -4.11 1.28 13.40
C SER A 47 -3.51 2.37 14.29
N ASN A 48 -3.93 3.62 14.08
CA ASN A 48 -3.47 4.76 14.88
C ASN A 48 -3.96 4.68 16.33
N LEU A 49 -5.22 4.32 16.55
CA LEU A 49 -5.76 4.14 17.91
C LEU A 49 -5.03 3.03 18.69
N GLY A 50 -4.54 2.00 18.00
CA GLY A 50 -3.77 0.91 18.60
C GLY A 50 -2.32 1.25 18.94
N ALA A 51 -1.74 2.30 18.33
CA ALA A 51 -0.32 2.65 18.45
C ALA A 51 -0.04 3.86 19.37
N VAL A 52 -1.04 4.43 20.03
CA VAL A 52 -0.90 5.68 20.79
C VAL A 52 0.11 5.54 21.91
N GLU A 53 -0.04 4.58 22.83
CA GLU A 53 0.84 4.39 23.99
C GLU A 53 2.27 4.09 23.58
N LEU A 54 2.45 3.22 22.60
CA LEU A 54 3.78 2.88 22.10
C LEU A 54 4.49 4.10 21.52
N THR A 55 3.78 4.92 20.73
CA THR A 55 4.36 6.10 20.11
C THR A 55 4.70 7.18 21.15
N VAL A 56 3.84 7.37 22.17
CA VAL A 56 4.12 8.27 23.29
C VAL A 56 5.35 7.79 24.08
N ALA A 57 5.42 6.49 24.43
CA ALA A 57 6.56 5.93 25.14
C ALA A 57 7.88 6.07 24.35
N LEU A 58 7.85 5.86 23.02
CA LEU A 58 9.01 6.10 22.15
C LEU A 58 9.49 7.55 22.25
N HIS A 59 8.62 8.53 22.11
CA HIS A 59 9.01 9.95 22.19
C HIS A 59 9.39 10.42 23.59
N ARG A 60 9.01 9.69 24.64
CA ARG A 60 9.48 9.95 26.00
C ARG A 60 10.93 9.48 26.22
N VAL A 61 11.35 8.45 25.52
CA VAL A 61 12.69 7.86 25.63
C VAL A 61 13.65 8.44 24.61
N LEU A 62 13.27 8.42 23.36
CA LEU A 62 14.09 8.85 22.23
C LEU A 62 14.25 10.38 22.15
N THR A 63 15.28 10.83 21.46
CA THR A 63 15.55 12.24 21.16
C THR A 63 15.61 12.43 19.65
N THR A 64 14.43 12.49 19.02
CA THR A 64 14.32 12.75 17.57
C THR A 64 14.63 14.23 17.28
N PRO A 65 15.32 14.57 16.15
CA PRO A 65 15.71 13.67 15.05
C PRO A 65 17.06 12.93 15.25
N THR A 66 17.77 13.12 16.37
CA THR A 66 19.04 12.39 16.61
C THR A 66 18.81 10.87 16.69
N ASP A 67 17.78 10.44 17.40
CA ASP A 67 17.23 9.09 17.28
C ASP A 67 16.21 9.08 16.15
N GLU A 68 16.16 8.03 15.35
CA GLU A 68 15.30 7.96 14.17
C GLU A 68 14.27 6.84 14.27
N ILE A 69 13.02 7.13 13.88
CA ILE A 69 11.93 6.14 13.86
C ILE A 69 11.51 5.91 12.41
N VAL A 70 11.76 4.72 11.89
CA VAL A 70 11.35 4.28 10.56
C VAL A 70 10.07 3.45 10.68
N PHE A 71 8.97 3.95 10.15
CA PHE A 71 7.68 3.28 10.17
C PHE A 71 7.52 2.36 8.95
N ASP A 72 7.14 1.11 9.17
CA ASP A 72 6.73 0.21 8.08
C ASP A 72 5.29 0.51 7.66
N VAL A 73 5.02 0.64 6.36
CA VAL A 73 3.82 1.21 5.77
C VAL A 73 3.62 2.68 6.22
N GLY A 74 3.70 2.96 7.49
CA GLY A 74 3.60 4.30 8.06
C GLY A 74 2.19 4.83 8.30
N HIS A 75 1.16 4.05 8.00
CA HIS A 75 -0.24 4.45 8.21
C HIS A 75 -0.64 4.62 9.69
N GLN A 76 0.20 4.22 10.64
CA GLN A 76 0.02 4.35 12.09
C GLN A 76 0.79 5.54 12.70
N CYS A 77 1.23 6.51 11.90
CA CYS A 77 2.11 7.61 12.32
C CYS A 77 1.39 8.85 12.89
N TYR A 78 0.06 8.86 13.01
CA TYR A 78 -0.66 10.10 13.36
C TYR A 78 -0.31 10.62 14.75
N THR A 79 -0.13 9.75 15.74
CA THR A 79 0.37 10.15 17.06
C THR A 79 1.77 10.76 16.95
N HIS A 80 2.66 10.20 16.15
CA HIS A 80 3.99 10.77 15.88
C HIS A 80 3.88 12.18 15.28
N LYS A 81 3.01 12.39 14.29
CA LYS A 81 2.77 13.73 13.72
C LYS A 81 2.24 14.72 14.74
N LEU A 82 1.34 14.32 15.63
CA LEU A 82 0.83 15.17 16.71
C LEU A 82 1.96 15.60 17.66
N LEU A 83 2.79 14.65 18.08
CA LEU A 83 3.87 14.90 19.05
C LEU A 83 5.07 15.66 18.46
N THR A 84 5.15 15.78 17.15
CA THR A 84 6.18 16.51 16.40
C THR A 84 5.67 17.83 15.80
N GLY A 85 4.63 18.42 16.40
CA GLY A 85 4.18 19.79 16.15
C GLY A 85 3.20 19.98 14.99
N ARG A 86 2.68 18.90 14.37
CA ARG A 86 1.80 18.98 13.18
C ARG A 86 0.30 18.95 13.50
N ARG A 87 -0.11 19.27 14.75
CA ARG A 87 -1.51 19.18 15.19
C ARG A 87 -2.46 19.97 14.32
N GLU A 88 -2.13 21.20 13.95
CA GLU A 88 -3.01 22.07 13.15
C GLU A 88 -3.22 21.52 11.73
N GLY A 89 -2.23 20.82 11.18
CA GLY A 89 -2.30 20.19 9.86
C GLY A 89 -3.36 19.10 9.75
N PHE A 90 -3.82 18.54 10.87
CA PHE A 90 -4.86 17.50 10.85
C PHE A 90 -6.20 17.96 10.29
N ALA A 91 -6.50 19.28 10.32
CA ALA A 91 -7.69 19.83 9.68
C ALA A 91 -7.71 19.57 8.15
N LYS A 92 -6.53 19.37 7.55
CA LYS A 92 -6.36 19.03 6.12
C LYS A 92 -5.59 17.72 5.92
N LEU A 93 -5.73 16.78 6.86
CA LEU A 93 -5.07 15.47 6.73
C LEU A 93 -5.49 14.79 5.42
N ARG A 94 -4.52 14.36 4.60
CA ARG A 94 -4.72 13.67 3.31
C ARG A 94 -5.50 14.51 2.28
N GLN A 95 -5.37 15.81 2.34
CA GLN A 95 -5.96 16.76 1.38
C GLN A 95 -4.86 17.59 0.72
N LEU A 96 -5.20 18.24 -0.38
CA LEU A 96 -4.29 19.15 -1.08
C LEU A 96 -3.83 20.28 -0.12
N ASP A 97 -2.54 20.58 -0.16
CA ASP A 97 -1.88 21.54 0.76
C ASP A 97 -2.06 21.19 2.25
N GLY A 98 -2.30 19.93 2.56
CA GLY A 98 -2.39 19.41 3.91
C GLY A 98 -1.23 18.48 4.26
N ILE A 99 -1.32 17.81 5.43
CA ILE A 99 -0.33 16.83 5.84
C ILE A 99 -0.63 15.44 5.26
N SER A 100 0.43 14.70 4.94
CA SER A 100 0.33 13.33 4.44
C SER A 100 -0.24 12.38 5.50
N GLY A 101 -0.93 11.34 5.04
CA GLY A 101 -1.36 10.20 5.87
C GLY A 101 -0.21 9.26 6.27
N PHE A 102 1.01 9.53 5.80
CA PHE A 102 2.23 8.75 6.02
C PHE A 102 3.38 9.66 6.47
N PRO A 103 4.47 9.12 7.07
CA PRO A 103 5.69 9.90 7.30
C PRO A 103 6.23 10.48 6.01
N ASN A 104 6.64 11.74 6.07
CA ASN A 104 7.23 12.45 4.94
C ASN A 104 8.32 13.44 5.43
N PRO A 105 9.59 13.20 5.10
CA PRO A 105 10.70 14.09 5.50
C PRO A 105 10.57 15.54 5.00
N ASN A 106 9.77 15.76 3.95
CA ASN A 106 9.49 17.13 3.49
C ASN A 106 8.53 17.90 4.42
N GLU A 107 7.82 17.22 5.32
CA GLU A 107 6.95 17.83 6.32
C GLU A 107 7.65 18.11 7.64
N SER A 108 8.60 17.25 8.04
CA SER A 108 9.25 17.33 9.34
C SER A 108 10.59 16.60 9.38
N GLU A 109 11.60 17.21 10.01
CA GLU A 109 12.89 16.57 10.29
C GLU A 109 12.79 15.32 11.20
N HIS A 110 11.66 15.14 11.89
CA HIS A 110 11.40 13.97 12.74
C HIS A 110 10.96 12.74 11.94
N ASP A 111 10.59 12.88 10.66
CA ASP A 111 10.24 11.77 9.78
C ASP A 111 11.52 11.27 9.09
N ALA A 112 12.05 10.12 9.54
CA ALA A 112 13.32 9.59 9.06
C ALA A 112 13.32 9.22 7.57
N PHE A 113 12.17 8.78 7.04
CA PHE A 113 12.02 8.37 5.65
C PHE A 113 10.57 8.45 5.18
N ILE A 114 10.36 8.54 3.86
CA ILE A 114 9.01 8.43 3.28
C ILE A 114 8.50 7.00 3.43
N ALA A 115 7.24 6.84 3.81
CA ALA A 115 6.60 5.54 3.95
C ALA A 115 5.29 5.47 3.14
N GLY A 116 4.74 4.27 2.97
CA GLY A 116 3.53 3.99 2.19
C GLY A 116 3.46 2.51 1.83
N HIS A 117 4.55 1.96 1.29
CA HIS A 117 4.68 0.52 1.03
C HIS A 117 5.23 -0.21 2.27
N GLY A 118 4.78 -1.44 2.50
CA GLY A 118 5.25 -2.27 3.62
C GLY A 118 6.54 -3.03 3.33
N ASN A 119 7.11 -3.66 4.37
CA ASN A 119 8.29 -4.52 4.37
C ASN A 119 9.63 -3.80 4.19
N THR A 120 9.68 -2.48 4.05
CA THR A 120 10.90 -1.73 3.74
C THR A 120 11.60 -1.16 4.97
N ALA A 121 10.87 -0.95 6.08
CA ALA A 121 11.36 -0.21 7.23
C ALA A 121 12.62 -0.82 7.86
N LEU A 122 12.72 -2.15 7.96
CA LEU A 122 13.90 -2.78 8.55
C LEU A 122 15.14 -2.58 7.69
N SER A 123 15.04 -2.75 6.38
CA SER A 123 16.17 -2.54 5.47
C SER A 123 16.63 -1.08 5.49
N LEU A 124 15.69 -0.13 5.53
CA LEU A 124 16.00 1.30 5.69
C LEU A 124 16.69 1.57 7.03
N ALA A 125 16.14 1.05 8.13
CA ALA A 125 16.72 1.23 9.46
C ALA A 125 18.13 0.63 9.57
N VAL A 126 18.37 -0.53 8.97
CA VAL A 126 19.72 -1.14 8.89
C VAL A 126 20.69 -0.21 8.14
N GLY A 127 20.26 0.35 7.00
CA GLY A 127 21.07 1.28 6.23
C GLY A 127 21.40 2.57 7.01
N ILE A 128 20.41 3.15 7.68
CA ILE A 128 20.57 4.35 8.51
C ILE A 128 21.50 4.06 9.70
N ALA A 129 21.29 2.93 10.39
CA ALA A 129 22.12 2.53 11.53
C ALA A 129 23.59 2.33 11.14
N TRP A 130 23.85 1.72 9.99
CA TRP A 130 25.19 1.61 9.43
C TRP A 130 25.80 2.97 9.06
N ALA A 131 25.02 3.86 8.46
CA ALA A 131 25.49 5.20 8.10
C ALA A 131 25.93 5.98 9.34
N LYS A 132 25.12 5.98 10.42
CA LYS A 132 25.48 6.60 11.71
C LYS A 132 26.75 5.99 12.28
N LYS A 133 26.86 4.66 12.31
CA LYS A 133 28.04 3.96 12.81
C LYS A 133 29.31 4.31 12.03
N LEU A 134 29.24 4.34 10.71
CA LEU A 134 30.38 4.68 9.86
C LEU A 134 30.84 6.14 10.03
N ARG A 135 29.90 7.06 10.32
CA ARG A 135 30.21 8.47 10.60
C ARG A 135 30.55 8.75 12.05
N GLY A 136 30.42 7.76 12.94
CA GLY A 136 30.61 7.98 14.39
C GLY A 136 29.53 8.88 15.00
N GLU A 137 28.36 8.96 14.41
CA GLU A 137 27.22 9.75 14.87
C GLU A 137 26.42 9.01 15.95
N PRO A 138 25.96 9.73 16.99
CA PRO A 138 25.11 9.14 18.01
C PRO A 138 23.70 8.90 17.49
N GLY A 139 22.91 8.16 18.27
CA GLY A 139 21.49 7.96 18.09
C GLY A 139 21.11 6.53 17.74
N GLN A 140 19.98 6.11 18.28
CA GLN A 140 19.36 4.81 18.02
C GLN A 140 18.47 4.91 16.78
N VAL A 141 18.42 3.85 16.01
CA VAL A 141 17.49 3.72 14.88
C VAL A 141 16.45 2.66 15.22
N VAL A 142 15.18 3.04 15.13
CA VAL A 142 14.04 2.19 15.46
C VAL A 142 13.27 1.85 14.18
N ALA A 143 13.13 0.55 13.90
CA ALA A 143 12.20 0.05 12.85
C ALA A 143 10.88 -0.38 13.51
N LEU A 144 9.79 0.31 13.24
CA LEU A 144 8.45 -0.02 13.75
C LEU A 144 7.67 -0.79 12.68
N ILE A 145 7.45 -2.09 12.93
CA ILE A 145 6.91 -3.03 11.94
C ILE A 145 5.62 -3.66 12.48
N GLY A 146 4.55 -3.65 11.68
CA GLY A 146 3.32 -4.39 11.98
C GLY A 146 3.45 -5.89 11.65
N ASP A 147 2.69 -6.73 12.36
CA ASP A 147 2.66 -8.18 12.14
C ASP A 147 2.20 -8.59 10.73
N GLY A 148 1.38 -7.77 10.06
CA GLY A 148 1.06 -7.93 8.64
C GLY A 148 2.28 -7.74 7.74
N ALA A 149 3.01 -6.65 7.92
CA ALA A 149 4.24 -6.35 7.19
C ALA A 149 5.35 -7.38 7.49
N PHE A 150 5.35 -7.96 8.68
CA PHE A 150 6.30 -9.01 9.07
C PHE A 150 6.14 -10.32 8.27
N THR A 151 5.13 -10.45 7.42
CA THR A 151 4.96 -11.59 6.51
C THR A 151 5.76 -11.46 5.21
N GLY A 152 6.29 -10.29 4.89
CA GLY A 152 7.02 -10.03 3.65
C GLY A 152 8.50 -10.43 3.69
N GLY A 153 9.04 -10.83 2.54
CA GLY A 153 10.40 -11.38 2.41
C GLY A 153 11.51 -10.39 2.80
N MET A 154 11.40 -9.12 2.42
CA MET A 154 12.42 -8.10 2.72
C MET A 154 12.70 -7.91 4.21
N VAL A 155 11.73 -8.19 5.08
CA VAL A 155 11.96 -8.15 6.53
C VAL A 155 13.01 -9.18 6.93
N TYR A 156 12.95 -10.40 6.38
CA TYR A 156 13.92 -11.47 6.64
C TYR A 156 15.29 -11.17 6.00
N GLU A 157 15.31 -10.55 4.84
CA GLU A 157 16.53 -10.05 4.21
C GLU A 157 17.18 -8.99 5.10
N GLY A 158 16.40 -8.03 5.64
CA GLY A 158 16.87 -7.04 6.60
C GLY A 158 17.41 -7.69 7.88
N MET A 159 16.67 -8.65 8.46
CA MET A 159 17.10 -9.38 9.67
C MET A 159 18.42 -10.14 9.45
N ASN A 160 18.63 -10.70 8.28
CA ASN A 160 19.86 -11.43 7.92
C ASN A 160 21.10 -10.52 7.84
N ASN A 161 20.93 -9.19 7.75
CA ASN A 161 22.00 -8.22 7.53
C ASN A 161 22.26 -7.27 8.72
N ILE A 162 21.84 -7.63 9.93
CA ILE A 162 22.01 -6.80 11.14
C ILE A 162 23.39 -6.96 11.81
N GLY A 163 24.20 -7.90 11.37
CA GLY A 163 25.46 -8.24 12.04
C GLY A 163 26.39 -7.04 12.20
N GLY A 164 26.89 -6.84 13.43
CA GLY A 164 27.80 -5.73 13.76
C GLY A 164 27.11 -4.40 14.11
N LEU A 165 25.78 -4.29 14.06
CA LEU A 165 25.06 -3.11 14.54
C LEU A 165 24.90 -3.14 16.06
N ASP A 166 24.99 -1.95 16.67
CA ASP A 166 24.90 -1.74 18.12
C ASP A 166 23.85 -0.67 18.50
N ASN A 167 23.22 -0.05 17.51
CA ASN A 167 22.28 1.06 17.63
C ASN A 167 20.92 0.80 16.95
N LEU A 168 20.55 -0.47 16.73
CA LEU A 168 19.29 -0.85 16.07
C LEU A 168 18.28 -1.42 17.06
N LEU A 169 17.05 -0.93 17.01
CA LEU A 169 15.89 -1.49 17.69
C LEU A 169 14.79 -1.82 16.69
N VAL A 170 14.38 -3.08 16.59
CA VAL A 170 13.20 -3.50 15.85
C VAL A 170 12.03 -3.64 16.81
N ILE A 171 10.90 -3.01 16.52
CA ILE A 171 9.67 -3.14 17.32
C ILE A 171 8.61 -3.80 16.44
N LEU A 172 8.18 -4.99 16.83
CA LEU A 172 7.07 -5.70 16.22
C LEU A 172 5.78 -5.38 16.96
N THR A 173 4.83 -4.73 16.29
CA THR A 173 3.48 -4.51 16.78
C THR A 173 2.56 -5.64 16.31
N ASP A 174 2.20 -6.54 17.24
CA ASP A 174 1.38 -7.71 16.97
C ASP A 174 -0.07 -7.47 17.41
N ASN A 175 -0.96 -7.33 16.45
CA ASN A 175 -2.40 -7.14 16.69
C ASN A 175 -3.28 -8.22 16.03
N LYS A 176 -2.69 -9.26 15.45
CA LYS A 176 -3.32 -10.41 14.76
C LYS A 176 -4.01 -10.05 13.44
N MET A 177 -3.86 -8.81 12.97
CA MET A 177 -4.61 -8.27 11.83
C MET A 177 -3.71 -7.38 10.96
N SER A 178 -3.73 -7.64 9.66
CA SER A 178 -3.39 -6.63 8.64
C SER A 178 -4.68 -5.89 8.21
N SER A 179 -5.01 -5.79 6.94
CA SER A 179 -6.38 -5.45 6.49
C SER A 179 -7.36 -6.61 6.72
N SER A 180 -6.85 -7.84 6.83
CA SER A 180 -7.57 -9.08 7.20
C SER A 180 -6.78 -9.83 8.28
N LYS A 181 -7.30 -10.98 8.76
CA LYS A 181 -6.54 -11.85 9.68
C LYS A 181 -5.25 -12.30 9.02
N ASN A 182 -4.14 -12.17 9.75
CA ASN A 182 -2.84 -12.63 9.28
C ASN A 182 -2.83 -14.14 9.03
N VAL A 183 -2.13 -14.55 7.99
CA VAL A 183 -2.07 -15.93 7.50
C VAL A 183 -0.65 -16.51 7.61
N GLY A 184 -0.53 -17.82 7.42
CA GLY A 184 0.75 -18.49 7.29
C GLY A 184 1.42 -18.94 8.59
N ALA A 185 2.65 -19.45 8.45
CA ALA A 185 3.41 -20.03 9.55
C ALA A 185 3.90 -18.98 10.55
N VAL A 186 4.27 -17.79 10.05
CA VAL A 186 4.73 -16.67 10.88
C VAL A 186 3.64 -16.21 11.85
N SER A 187 2.41 -16.06 11.38
CA SER A 187 1.27 -15.70 12.23
C SER A 187 1.02 -16.75 13.32
N ARG A 188 1.18 -18.06 13.00
CA ARG A 188 1.08 -19.15 13.99
C ARG A 188 2.23 -19.08 14.99
N TYR A 189 3.45 -18.81 14.54
CA TYR A 189 4.61 -18.66 15.41
C TYR A 189 4.44 -17.50 16.41
N LEU A 190 4.04 -16.33 15.96
CA LEU A 190 3.74 -15.19 16.83
C LEU A 190 2.60 -15.51 17.81
N SER A 191 1.58 -16.25 17.36
CA SER A 191 0.49 -16.71 18.23
C SER A 191 0.99 -17.64 19.34
N HIS A 192 1.93 -18.53 19.02
CA HIS A 192 2.58 -19.39 20.00
C HIS A 192 3.37 -18.58 21.03
N LEU A 193 4.17 -17.62 20.61
CA LEU A 193 4.91 -16.74 21.51
C LEU A 193 3.99 -15.99 22.48
N ARG A 194 2.84 -15.48 22.03
CA ARG A 194 1.85 -14.82 22.90
C ARG A 194 1.25 -15.74 23.96
N THR A 195 1.04 -17.01 23.64
CA THR A 195 0.43 -17.97 24.57
C THR A 195 1.42 -18.56 25.56
N THR A 196 2.71 -18.41 25.31
CA THR A 196 3.80 -18.93 26.15
C THR A 196 4.30 -17.85 27.13
N SER A 197 3.43 -16.94 27.59
CA SER A 197 3.76 -15.81 28.49
C SER A 197 4.46 -16.20 29.81
N ARG A 198 4.40 -17.48 30.22
CA ARG A 198 5.22 -18.03 31.30
C ARG A 198 6.73 -17.99 31.06
N TYR A 199 7.16 -17.64 29.85
CA TYR A 199 8.58 -17.56 29.48
C TYR A 199 9.32 -16.45 30.23
N TYR A 200 8.67 -15.29 30.42
CA TYR A 200 9.28 -14.14 31.11
C TYR A 200 9.31 -14.29 32.61
N ASP A 201 8.22 -14.76 33.23
CA ASP A 201 8.16 -15.02 34.67
C ASP A 201 9.19 -16.08 35.08
N ALA A 202 9.39 -17.12 34.26
CA ALA A 202 10.41 -18.12 34.46
C ALA A 202 11.83 -17.58 34.27
N LYS A 203 12.06 -16.67 33.27
CA LYS A 203 13.36 -16.06 32.99
C LYS A 203 13.78 -15.09 34.10
N GLU A 204 12.86 -14.30 34.63
CA GLU A 204 13.11 -13.40 35.77
C GLU A 204 13.36 -14.17 37.10
N ASN A 205 12.58 -15.21 37.37
CA ASN A 205 12.76 -16.07 38.54
C ASN A 205 14.08 -16.85 38.50
N VAL A 206 14.52 -17.33 37.31
CA VAL A 206 15.83 -17.98 37.13
C VAL A 206 16.96 -16.96 37.20
N ARG A 207 16.78 -15.74 36.70
CA ARG A 207 17.77 -14.66 36.78
C ARG A 207 17.98 -14.23 38.25
N SER A 208 16.91 -13.99 38.98
CA SER A 208 16.99 -13.66 40.42
C SER A 208 17.58 -14.78 41.26
N PHE A 209 17.29 -16.05 40.94
CA PHE A 209 17.91 -17.22 41.60
C PHE A 209 19.42 -17.33 41.28
N LEU A 210 19.83 -17.05 40.02
CA LEU A 210 21.23 -17.11 39.60
C LEU A 210 22.06 -15.90 40.09
N ASP A 211 21.44 -14.73 40.24
CA ASP A 211 22.07 -13.53 40.80
C ASP A 211 22.23 -13.63 42.32
N GLY A 212 21.47 -14.48 43.00
CA GLY A 212 21.57 -14.75 44.43
C GLY A 212 22.65 -15.80 44.85
N VAL A 213 23.39 -16.40 43.89
CA VAL A 213 24.47 -17.36 44.21
C VAL A 213 25.78 -16.62 44.52
N PRO A 214 26.39 -16.80 45.71
CA PRO A 214 27.63 -16.11 46.08
C PRO A 214 28.80 -16.44 45.13
N VAL A 215 29.55 -15.41 44.73
CA VAL A 215 30.65 -15.51 43.77
C VAL A 215 31.89 -16.08 44.43
N ILE A 216 32.37 -17.22 43.95
CA ILE A 216 33.65 -17.81 44.35
C ILE A 216 34.61 -17.81 43.15
N GLY A 217 35.66 -16.97 43.19
CA GLY A 217 36.90 -16.95 42.38
C GLY A 217 36.85 -16.83 40.84
N PRO A 218 37.92 -16.22 40.24
CA PRO A 218 37.92 -15.89 38.78
C PRO A 218 37.91 -17.06 37.78
N PRO A 219 38.57 -18.23 37.98
CA PRO A 219 38.54 -19.30 36.99
C PRO A 219 37.22 -20.08 36.98
N LEU A 220 36.46 -20.02 38.06
CA LEU A 220 35.13 -20.63 38.15
C LEU A 220 34.06 -19.78 37.49
N LYS A 221 34.33 -18.46 37.37
CA LYS A 221 33.40 -17.49 36.78
C LYS A 221 33.16 -17.72 35.29
N SER A 222 34.19 -18.07 34.51
CA SER A 222 34.05 -18.39 33.09
C SER A 222 33.41 -19.76 32.85
N ALA A 223 33.73 -20.75 33.68
CA ALA A 223 33.08 -22.07 33.61
C ALA A 223 31.61 -22.03 34.03
N ILE A 224 31.27 -21.23 35.05
CA ILE A 224 29.89 -20.98 35.48
C ILE A 224 29.11 -20.15 34.46
N GLN A 225 29.73 -19.15 33.83
CA GLN A 225 29.09 -18.39 32.75
C GLN A 225 28.80 -19.25 31.52
N ASN A 226 29.73 -20.12 31.14
CA ASN A 226 29.54 -21.06 30.03
C ASN A 226 28.54 -22.18 30.37
N SER A 227 28.54 -22.71 31.61
CA SER A 227 27.53 -23.67 32.04
C SER A 227 26.16 -23.02 32.24
N LYS A 228 26.08 -21.78 32.74
CA LYS A 228 24.85 -20.98 32.79
C LYS A 228 24.27 -20.75 31.37
N ALA A 229 25.13 -20.42 30.42
CA ALA A 229 24.72 -20.25 29.01
C ALA A 229 24.26 -21.58 28.39
N MET A 230 24.90 -22.69 28.73
CA MET A 230 24.56 -24.01 28.21
C MET A 230 23.29 -24.59 28.86
N VAL A 231 23.10 -24.43 30.17
CA VAL A 231 21.85 -24.77 30.88
C VAL A 231 20.70 -23.90 30.42
N ARG A 232 20.95 -22.61 30.23
CA ARG A 232 20.00 -21.66 29.68
C ARG A 232 19.57 -22.02 28.24
N ARG A 233 20.50 -22.46 27.38
CA ARG A 233 20.23 -22.96 26.04
C ARG A 233 19.49 -24.30 26.02
N ALA A 234 19.76 -25.18 26.95
CA ALA A 234 19.11 -26.50 27.08
C ALA A 234 17.71 -26.45 27.70
N MET A 235 17.41 -25.45 28.55
CA MET A 235 16.12 -25.29 29.21
C MET A 235 15.14 -24.40 28.45
N TYR A 236 15.63 -23.57 27.51
CA TYR A 236 14.79 -22.64 26.73
C TYR A 236 15.10 -22.80 25.26
N HIS A 237 14.09 -23.15 24.45
CA HIS A 237 14.17 -22.99 23.00
C HIS A 237 14.38 -21.51 22.70
N SER A 238 15.49 -21.17 22.03
CA SER A 238 15.70 -19.80 21.54
C SER A 238 14.57 -19.41 20.59
N THR A 239 14.20 -18.15 20.60
CA THR A 239 13.28 -17.62 19.57
C THR A 239 14.03 -17.51 18.25
N MET A 240 13.28 -17.51 17.14
CA MET A 240 13.83 -17.21 15.81
C MET A 240 14.65 -15.91 15.80
N PHE A 241 14.22 -14.92 16.57
CA PHE A 241 14.90 -13.62 16.66
C PHE A 241 16.28 -13.72 17.32
N GLU A 242 16.39 -14.49 18.40
CA GLU A 242 17.65 -14.73 19.08
C GLU A 242 18.61 -15.55 18.21
N ASP A 243 18.10 -16.52 17.44
CA ASP A 243 18.90 -17.30 16.50
C ASP A 243 19.43 -16.44 15.33
N MET A 244 18.71 -15.36 14.96
CA MET A 244 19.15 -14.37 13.99
C MET A 244 20.06 -13.27 14.59
N GLY A 245 20.37 -13.34 15.88
CA GLY A 245 21.34 -12.46 16.53
C GLY A 245 20.76 -11.26 17.28
N PHE A 246 19.46 -11.14 17.42
CA PHE A 246 18.82 -10.10 18.23
C PHE A 246 18.79 -10.43 19.71
N HIS A 247 18.81 -9.40 20.55
CA HIS A 247 18.36 -9.49 21.93
C HIS A 247 16.84 -9.33 21.95
N TYR A 248 16.13 -10.43 22.18
CA TYR A 248 14.67 -10.45 22.14
C TYR A 248 14.04 -10.08 23.49
N TYR A 249 13.03 -9.20 23.43
CA TYR A 249 12.21 -8.76 24.57
C TYR A 249 10.72 -8.91 24.20
N GLY A 250 9.93 -9.51 25.06
CA GLY A 250 8.47 -9.63 24.87
C GLY A 250 7.94 -11.06 24.93
N PRO A 251 6.64 -11.23 24.61
CA PRO A 251 5.70 -10.15 24.27
C PRO A 251 5.24 -9.35 25.50
N PHE A 252 5.15 -8.01 25.35
CA PHE A 252 4.62 -7.08 26.36
C PHE A 252 3.29 -6.46 25.92
N ASP A 253 2.56 -5.84 26.85
CA ASP A 253 1.36 -5.06 26.53
C ASP A 253 1.75 -3.74 25.85
N GLY A 254 1.56 -3.67 24.54
CA GLY A 254 1.82 -2.50 23.71
C GLY A 254 0.87 -1.32 23.95
N ASN A 255 -0.10 -1.49 24.84
CA ASN A 255 -1.04 -0.45 25.26
C ASN A 255 -0.90 -0.06 26.75
N ASN A 256 0.21 -0.43 27.39
CA ASN A 256 0.59 -0.01 28.73
C ASN A 256 1.79 0.96 28.63
N GLU A 257 1.53 2.25 28.51
CA GLU A 257 2.57 3.27 28.27
C GLU A 257 3.64 3.30 29.36
N PRO A 258 3.33 3.28 30.67
CA PRO A 258 4.35 3.31 31.72
C PRO A 258 5.30 2.09 31.71
N GLU A 259 4.78 0.91 31.39
CA GLU A 259 5.59 -0.30 31.25
C GLU A 259 6.51 -0.20 30.03
N LEU A 260 5.96 0.23 28.89
CA LEU A 260 6.73 0.42 27.66
C LEU A 260 7.84 1.45 27.82
N GLU A 261 7.58 2.59 28.49
CA GLU A 261 8.61 3.59 28.79
C GLU A 261 9.78 2.98 29.58
N GLY A 262 9.48 2.18 30.61
CA GLY A 262 10.49 1.48 31.41
C GLY A 262 11.36 0.54 30.58
N ILE A 263 10.72 -0.32 29.77
CA ILE A 263 11.40 -1.30 28.89
C ILE A 263 12.25 -0.58 27.84
N LEU A 264 11.71 0.44 27.19
CA LEU A 264 12.43 1.20 26.16
C LEU A 264 13.65 1.93 26.76
N ARG A 265 13.56 2.48 27.97
CA ARG A 265 14.70 3.07 28.67
C ARG A 265 15.81 2.07 28.96
N ASP A 266 15.44 0.85 29.34
CA ASP A 266 16.42 -0.21 29.62
C ASP A 266 17.09 -0.71 28.33
N ILE A 267 16.33 -0.85 27.23
CA ILE A 267 16.87 -1.21 25.92
C ILE A 267 17.79 -0.09 25.39
N HIS A 268 17.37 1.16 25.49
CA HIS A 268 18.13 2.32 24.97
C HIS A 268 19.51 2.48 25.62
N ARG A 269 19.72 1.93 26.83
CA ARG A 269 21.01 1.94 27.51
C ARG A 269 21.94 0.80 27.12
N GLN A 270 21.47 -0.14 26.33
CA GLN A 270 22.21 -1.36 25.96
C GLN A 270 22.69 -1.25 24.52
N LEU A 271 23.87 -1.80 24.24
CA LEU A 271 24.41 -1.94 22.90
C LEU A 271 23.98 -3.29 22.28
N GLY A 272 23.76 -3.30 21.00
CA GLY A 272 23.41 -4.48 20.22
C GLY A 272 22.10 -4.30 19.42
N PRO A 273 21.82 -5.21 18.49
CA PRO A 273 20.54 -5.23 17.81
C PRO A 273 19.48 -5.80 18.75
N HIS A 274 18.44 -5.02 19.01
CA HIS A 274 17.35 -5.38 19.89
C HIS A 274 16.07 -5.65 19.12
N PHE A 275 15.26 -6.59 19.60
CA PHE A 275 13.94 -6.91 19.04
C PHE A 275 12.90 -6.87 20.16
N LEU A 276 12.01 -5.89 20.12
CA LEU A 276 10.92 -5.72 21.05
C LEU A 276 9.60 -6.18 20.42
N HIS A 277 8.98 -7.19 20.98
CA HIS A 277 7.67 -7.68 20.58
C HIS A 277 6.59 -7.12 21.52
N VAL A 278 5.65 -6.35 20.98
CA VAL A 278 4.52 -5.79 21.73
C VAL A 278 3.19 -6.24 21.15
N VAL A 279 2.25 -6.55 21.99
CA VAL A 279 0.88 -6.91 21.61
C VAL A 279 -0.01 -5.69 21.76
N THR A 280 -0.60 -5.23 20.67
CA THR A 280 -1.48 -4.04 20.65
C THR A 280 -2.91 -4.41 20.32
N LYS A 281 -3.85 -3.56 20.74
CA LYS A 281 -5.26 -3.70 20.40
C LYS A 281 -5.64 -2.70 19.30
N LYS A 282 -5.84 -3.18 18.08
CA LYS A 282 -6.25 -2.36 16.94
C LYS A 282 -7.61 -1.73 17.20
N GLY A 283 -7.75 -0.41 17.01
CA GLY A 283 -8.99 0.31 17.30
C GLY A 283 -9.22 0.67 18.78
N LYS A 284 -8.21 0.49 19.66
CA LYS A 284 -8.32 0.70 21.11
C LYS A 284 -9.00 2.02 21.47
N GLY A 285 -10.00 1.93 22.37
CA GLY A 285 -10.75 3.06 22.88
C GLY A 285 -11.95 3.49 22.03
N TYR A 286 -12.19 2.81 20.89
CA TYR A 286 -13.38 3.01 20.08
C TYR A 286 -14.05 1.66 19.77
N ALA A 287 -15.14 1.35 20.49
CA ALA A 287 -15.76 0.03 20.45
C ALA A 287 -16.11 -0.50 19.04
N PRO A 288 -16.62 0.31 18.09
CA PRO A 288 -16.85 -0.14 16.72
C PRO A 288 -15.56 -0.59 16.01
N ALA A 289 -14.45 0.14 16.18
CA ALA A 289 -13.18 -0.21 15.58
C ALA A 289 -12.50 -1.40 16.27
N GLU A 290 -12.73 -1.60 17.57
CA GLU A 290 -12.24 -2.79 18.29
C GLU A 290 -12.96 -4.06 17.86
N SER A 291 -14.27 -3.98 17.60
CA SER A 291 -15.07 -5.14 17.15
C SER A 291 -14.84 -5.49 15.69
N ASN A 292 -14.60 -4.50 14.83
CA ASN A 292 -14.34 -4.71 13.41
C ASN A 292 -13.19 -3.83 12.88
N PRO A 293 -11.94 -4.12 13.28
CA PRO A 293 -10.79 -3.28 12.93
C PRO A 293 -10.47 -3.25 11.42
N GLY A 294 -10.98 -4.20 10.64
CA GLY A 294 -10.84 -4.21 9.19
C GLY A 294 -11.61 -3.08 8.52
N ASN A 295 -12.87 -2.86 8.92
CA ASN A 295 -13.70 -1.78 8.37
C ASN A 295 -13.18 -0.38 8.76
N PHE A 296 -12.46 -0.29 9.88
CA PHE A 296 -11.85 0.95 10.36
C PHE A 296 -10.35 1.04 10.05
N HIS A 297 -9.83 0.18 9.18
CA HIS A 297 -8.44 0.26 8.74
C HIS A 297 -8.19 1.55 7.96
N GLY A 298 -8.96 1.79 6.89
CA GLY A 298 -8.99 3.04 6.14
C GLY A 298 -10.44 3.48 5.96
N VAL A 299 -10.79 4.63 6.51
CA VAL A 299 -12.17 5.16 6.50
C VAL A 299 -12.28 6.41 5.66
N SER A 300 -13.44 6.57 5.02
CA SER A 300 -13.92 7.87 4.53
C SER A 300 -14.42 8.71 5.69
N THR A 301 -14.90 9.92 5.44
CA THR A 301 -15.63 10.72 6.44
C THR A 301 -16.83 9.95 6.98
N PHE A 302 -17.07 10.00 8.28
CA PHE A 302 -18.17 9.30 8.94
C PHE A 302 -18.66 10.05 10.18
N ASP A 303 -19.92 9.84 10.57
CA ASP A 303 -20.48 10.38 11.80
C ASP A 303 -20.13 9.46 12.98
N LEU A 304 -19.44 9.97 13.99
CA LEU A 304 -19.03 9.22 15.17
C LEU A 304 -20.19 8.62 15.98
N VAL A 305 -21.38 9.23 15.91
CA VAL A 305 -22.56 8.82 16.70
C VAL A 305 -23.39 7.79 15.95
N ASN A 306 -23.55 7.96 14.62
CA ASN A 306 -24.50 7.22 13.80
C ASN A 306 -23.88 6.24 12.82
N SER A 307 -22.58 6.34 12.58
CA SER A 307 -21.91 5.49 11.59
C SER A 307 -21.14 4.35 12.22
N ILE A 308 -21.83 3.41 12.78
CA ILE A 308 -21.37 2.03 12.67
C ILE A 308 -21.47 1.72 11.18
N PRO A 309 -20.40 1.36 10.48
CA PRO A 309 -20.53 0.79 9.13
C PRO A 309 -21.45 -0.40 9.29
N ASP A 310 -22.67 -0.28 8.82
CA ASP A 310 -23.64 -1.36 8.87
C ASP A 310 -23.10 -2.48 7.97
N PRO A 311 -22.70 -3.63 8.50
CA PRO A 311 -22.26 -4.74 7.68
C PRO A 311 -23.37 -5.28 6.77
N GLU A 312 -24.63 -4.90 7.00
CA GLU A 312 -25.79 -5.27 6.20
C GLU A 312 -26.14 -4.23 5.12
N VAL A 313 -25.55 -3.02 5.15
CA VAL A 313 -25.66 -2.10 4.02
C VAL A 313 -24.87 -2.68 2.85
N ALA A 314 -25.61 -3.13 1.84
CA ALA A 314 -25.03 -3.65 0.61
C ALA A 314 -23.94 -2.65 0.11
N PRO A 315 -22.69 -3.10 -0.07
CA PRO A 315 -21.65 -2.21 -0.54
C PRO A 315 -22.10 -1.59 -1.87
N LYS A 316 -21.93 -0.27 -2.03
CA LYS A 316 -22.16 0.38 -3.33
C LYS A 316 -21.37 -0.39 -4.37
N GLU A 317 -22.01 -0.70 -5.50
CA GLU A 317 -21.35 -1.39 -6.59
C GLU A 317 -20.07 -0.62 -6.98
N SER A 318 -18.96 -1.35 -7.11
CA SER A 318 -17.66 -0.80 -7.47
C SER A 318 -16.98 -1.75 -8.44
N PHE A 319 -15.95 -1.30 -9.16
CA PHE A 319 -15.18 -2.18 -10.04
C PHE A 319 -14.67 -3.44 -9.29
N SER A 320 -14.15 -3.28 -8.07
CA SER A 320 -13.68 -4.42 -7.25
C SER A 320 -14.83 -5.38 -6.91
N THR A 321 -16.02 -4.87 -6.61
CA THR A 321 -17.20 -5.69 -6.30
C THR A 321 -17.70 -6.43 -7.55
N VAL A 322 -17.77 -5.75 -8.70
CA VAL A 322 -18.14 -6.35 -9.99
C VAL A 322 -17.14 -7.43 -10.36
N PHE A 323 -15.84 -7.14 -10.29
CA PHE A 323 -14.77 -8.10 -10.55
C PHE A 323 -14.92 -9.37 -9.68
N GLY A 324 -15.06 -9.18 -8.36
CA GLY A 324 -15.16 -10.28 -7.41
C GLY A 324 -16.37 -11.16 -7.65
N ASN A 325 -17.51 -10.58 -8.01
CA ASN A 325 -18.74 -11.32 -8.35
C ASN A 325 -18.58 -12.13 -9.65
N VAL A 326 -18.00 -11.52 -10.69
CA VAL A 326 -17.74 -12.22 -11.96
C VAL A 326 -16.74 -13.36 -11.74
N LEU A 327 -15.61 -13.10 -11.07
CA LEU A 327 -14.61 -14.11 -10.78
C LEU A 327 -15.19 -15.28 -9.95
N ASN A 328 -16.05 -14.97 -8.99
CA ASN A 328 -16.72 -15.99 -8.18
C ASN A 328 -17.62 -16.90 -9.04
N LYS A 329 -18.37 -16.31 -9.99
CA LYS A 329 -19.21 -17.05 -10.93
C LYS A 329 -18.35 -17.94 -11.85
N GLU A 330 -17.35 -17.38 -12.51
CA GLU A 330 -16.44 -18.11 -13.38
C GLU A 330 -15.69 -19.23 -12.64
N GLY A 331 -15.33 -19.00 -11.37
CA GLY A 331 -14.74 -20.02 -10.50
C GLY A 331 -15.67 -21.20 -10.18
N ALA A 332 -16.99 -21.02 -10.22
CA ALA A 332 -17.94 -22.12 -10.08
C ALA A 332 -17.99 -22.98 -11.35
N GLU A 333 -17.86 -22.37 -12.52
CA GLU A 333 -17.93 -23.02 -13.83
C GLU A 333 -16.58 -23.68 -14.20
N ASN A 334 -15.44 -23.02 -13.90
CA ASN A 334 -14.09 -23.51 -14.20
C ASN A 334 -13.29 -23.82 -12.93
N GLN A 335 -13.09 -25.12 -12.66
CA GLN A 335 -12.35 -25.59 -11.48
C GLN A 335 -10.83 -25.34 -11.53
N LYS A 336 -10.28 -24.94 -12.67
CA LYS A 336 -8.86 -24.56 -12.78
C LYS A 336 -8.58 -23.18 -12.18
N ILE A 337 -9.59 -22.30 -12.09
CA ILE A 337 -9.43 -20.93 -11.59
C ILE A 337 -9.05 -20.94 -10.11
N CYS A 338 -7.91 -20.30 -9.80
CA CYS A 338 -7.43 -20.02 -8.46
C CYS A 338 -7.31 -18.51 -8.27
N ALA A 339 -7.76 -17.96 -7.13
CA ALA A 339 -7.60 -16.55 -6.81
C ALA A 339 -6.49 -16.35 -5.78
N ILE A 340 -5.57 -15.43 -6.07
CA ILE A 340 -4.40 -15.14 -5.23
C ILE A 340 -4.38 -13.65 -4.91
N THR A 341 -4.09 -13.29 -3.67
CA THR A 341 -3.89 -11.89 -3.26
C THR A 341 -2.81 -11.78 -2.20
N ALA A 342 -2.30 -10.57 -1.99
CA ALA A 342 -1.28 -10.24 -1.00
C ALA A 342 -1.87 -9.31 0.08
N ALA A 343 -2.62 -9.88 1.04
CA ALA A 343 -3.31 -9.18 2.12
C ALA A 343 -4.38 -8.16 1.68
N MET A 344 -4.91 -8.27 0.45
CA MET A 344 -5.87 -7.32 -0.15
C MET A 344 -7.26 -7.93 -0.40
N LYS A 345 -7.62 -9.01 0.27
CA LYS A 345 -8.86 -9.79 0.02
C LYS A 345 -10.12 -8.93 -0.14
N TYR A 346 -10.36 -8.01 0.78
CA TYR A 346 -11.57 -7.18 0.74
C TYR A 346 -11.49 -6.07 -0.30
N GLY A 347 -10.31 -5.46 -0.42
CA GLY A 347 -10.10 -4.36 -1.34
C GLY A 347 -10.11 -4.74 -2.82
N THR A 348 -9.88 -6.03 -3.13
CA THR A 348 -9.93 -6.58 -4.50
C THR A 348 -11.23 -7.35 -4.79
N GLY A 349 -12.21 -7.32 -3.87
CA GLY A 349 -13.50 -8.03 -4.07
C GLY A 349 -13.43 -9.55 -3.91
N LEU A 350 -12.29 -10.10 -3.45
CA LEU A 350 -12.09 -11.56 -3.38
C LEU A 350 -12.79 -12.25 -2.20
N GLN A 351 -13.48 -11.51 -1.32
CA GLN A 351 -14.26 -12.11 -0.23
C GLN A 351 -15.33 -13.09 -0.74
N PHE A 352 -15.90 -12.83 -1.91
CA PHE A 352 -16.90 -13.71 -2.53
C PHE A 352 -16.29 -15.04 -2.95
N PHE A 353 -15.19 -15.00 -3.69
CA PHE A 353 -14.45 -16.18 -4.13
C PHE A 353 -13.89 -16.97 -2.93
N ALA A 354 -13.32 -16.28 -1.94
CA ALA A 354 -12.77 -16.90 -0.73
C ALA A 354 -13.85 -17.63 0.10
N HIS A 355 -15.08 -17.13 0.11
CA HIS A 355 -16.21 -17.75 0.79
C HIS A 355 -16.69 -19.02 0.04
N THR A 356 -16.85 -18.92 -1.28
CA THR A 356 -17.44 -19.99 -2.09
C THR A 356 -16.41 -21.07 -2.47
N HIS A 357 -15.15 -20.66 -2.72
CA HIS A 357 -14.07 -21.53 -3.21
C HIS A 357 -12.83 -21.52 -2.29
N PRO A 358 -12.96 -21.79 -0.97
CA PRO A 358 -11.89 -21.59 0.00
C PRO A 358 -10.62 -22.42 -0.25
N LYS A 359 -10.73 -23.55 -0.96
CA LYS A 359 -9.59 -24.42 -1.32
C LYS A 359 -8.77 -23.89 -2.51
N ARG A 360 -9.30 -22.93 -3.26
CA ARG A 360 -8.68 -22.34 -4.43
C ARG A 360 -8.41 -20.83 -4.24
N PHE A 361 -8.58 -20.35 -3.01
CA PHE A 361 -8.25 -18.99 -2.59
C PHE A 361 -6.97 -19.00 -1.77
N PHE A 362 -6.02 -18.13 -2.14
CA PHE A 362 -4.73 -17.99 -1.49
C PHE A 362 -4.48 -16.52 -1.13
N ASP A 363 -4.42 -16.22 0.17
CA ASP A 363 -3.87 -14.96 0.67
C ASP A 363 -2.45 -15.25 1.16
N VAL A 364 -1.47 -14.64 0.53
CA VAL A 364 -0.05 -14.92 0.80
C VAL A 364 0.57 -13.96 1.84
N GLY A 365 -0.22 -13.05 2.40
CA GLY A 365 0.28 -11.96 3.22
C GLY A 365 0.86 -10.84 2.34
N MET A 366 1.61 -9.92 2.93
CA MET A 366 2.22 -8.80 2.18
C MET A 366 3.48 -9.28 1.43
N ALA A 367 3.27 -10.13 0.41
CA ALA A 367 4.33 -10.82 -0.32
C ALA A 367 3.97 -10.93 -1.82
N GLU A 368 3.93 -9.79 -2.51
CA GLU A 368 3.50 -9.66 -3.90
C GLU A 368 4.38 -10.48 -4.86
N GLN A 369 5.70 -10.47 -4.64
CA GLN A 369 6.65 -11.26 -5.44
C GLN A 369 6.32 -12.76 -5.34
N HIS A 370 6.07 -13.24 -4.11
CA HIS A 370 5.66 -14.62 -3.88
C HIS A 370 4.33 -14.95 -4.57
N ALA A 371 3.36 -14.01 -4.55
CA ALA A 371 2.06 -14.19 -5.21
C ALA A 371 2.22 -14.51 -6.70
N VAL A 372 3.08 -13.76 -7.40
CA VAL A 372 3.30 -13.91 -8.84
C VAL A 372 4.07 -15.19 -9.16
N THR A 373 5.16 -15.46 -8.45
CA THR A 373 5.93 -16.72 -8.65
C THR A 373 5.10 -17.96 -8.29
N PHE A 374 4.30 -17.88 -7.21
CA PHE A 374 3.38 -18.95 -6.84
C PHE A 374 2.31 -19.20 -7.91
N ALA A 375 1.80 -18.11 -8.52
CA ALA A 375 0.87 -18.23 -9.64
C ALA A 375 1.51 -18.94 -10.84
N ALA A 376 2.75 -18.61 -11.19
CA ALA A 376 3.47 -19.31 -12.25
C ALA A 376 3.60 -20.82 -11.96
N GLY A 377 3.93 -21.17 -10.70
CA GLY A 377 3.97 -22.58 -10.27
C GLY A 377 2.61 -23.30 -10.40
N LEU A 378 1.49 -22.63 -10.10
CA LEU A 378 0.15 -23.20 -10.31
C LEU A 378 -0.17 -23.35 -11.80
N ALA A 379 0.17 -22.36 -12.62
CA ALA A 379 -0.09 -22.37 -14.06
C ALA A 379 0.70 -23.49 -14.76
N SER A 380 1.95 -23.73 -14.38
CA SER A 380 2.79 -24.82 -14.91
C SER A 380 2.19 -26.21 -14.66
N GLN A 381 1.26 -26.34 -13.72
CA GLN A 381 0.51 -27.58 -13.42
C GLN A 381 -0.91 -27.56 -13.97
N GLY A 382 -1.22 -26.65 -14.90
CA GLY A 382 -2.49 -26.59 -15.62
C GLY A 382 -3.64 -25.89 -14.89
N MET A 383 -3.34 -25.15 -13.79
CA MET A 383 -4.31 -24.26 -13.16
C MET A 383 -4.38 -22.93 -13.91
N LEU A 384 -5.43 -22.16 -13.66
CA LEU A 384 -5.59 -20.79 -14.15
C LEU A 384 -5.59 -19.81 -12.95
N PRO A 385 -4.42 -19.38 -12.50
CA PRO A 385 -4.33 -18.45 -11.39
C PRO A 385 -4.66 -17.02 -11.82
N VAL A 386 -5.43 -16.34 -10.99
CA VAL A 386 -5.78 -14.92 -11.09
C VAL A 386 -5.13 -14.19 -9.92
N VAL A 387 -4.13 -13.38 -10.21
CA VAL A 387 -3.36 -12.61 -9.21
C VAL A 387 -4.00 -11.24 -9.06
N CYS A 388 -4.64 -11.00 -7.91
CA CYS A 388 -5.41 -9.79 -7.65
C CYS A 388 -4.64 -8.87 -6.69
N ILE A 389 -4.02 -7.84 -7.23
CA ILE A 389 -3.12 -6.93 -6.51
C ILE A 389 -3.41 -5.49 -6.96
N TYR A 390 -3.22 -4.51 -6.06
CA TYR A 390 -3.30 -3.09 -6.44
C TYR A 390 -2.16 -2.70 -7.37
N SER A 391 -2.43 -1.83 -8.32
CA SER A 391 -1.46 -1.37 -9.31
C SER A 391 -0.12 -0.97 -8.69
N THR A 392 -0.14 -0.09 -7.69
CA THR A 392 1.10 0.38 -7.02
C THR A 392 1.90 -0.75 -6.37
N PHE A 393 1.25 -1.78 -5.80
CA PHE A 393 1.94 -2.89 -5.13
C PHE A 393 2.44 -3.95 -6.11
N LEU A 394 1.83 -4.06 -7.30
CA LEU A 394 2.28 -4.97 -8.34
C LEU A 394 3.69 -4.60 -8.87
N GLN A 395 4.12 -3.35 -8.72
CA GLN A 395 5.49 -2.92 -9.07
C GLN A 395 6.58 -3.79 -8.45
N ARG A 396 6.34 -4.34 -7.24
CA ARG A 396 7.29 -5.24 -6.56
C ARG A 396 7.52 -6.55 -7.27
N SER A 397 6.64 -6.93 -8.18
CA SER A 397 6.67 -8.22 -8.86
C SER A 397 7.14 -8.10 -10.31
N TYR A 398 7.75 -6.97 -10.69
CA TYR A 398 8.16 -6.72 -12.07
C TYR A 398 9.13 -7.81 -12.58
N ASP A 399 10.14 -8.16 -11.80
CA ASP A 399 11.07 -9.24 -12.13
C ASP A 399 10.37 -10.60 -12.26
N GLN A 400 9.48 -10.94 -11.30
CA GLN A 400 8.75 -12.21 -11.31
C GLN A 400 7.78 -12.31 -12.50
N ILE A 401 7.19 -11.18 -12.91
CA ILE A 401 6.36 -11.12 -14.12
C ILE A 401 7.18 -11.41 -15.36
N ILE A 402 8.40 -10.86 -15.46
CA ILE A 402 9.31 -11.13 -16.59
C ILE A 402 9.77 -12.58 -16.55
N HIS A 403 10.44 -12.97 -15.47
CA HIS A 403 11.20 -14.20 -15.37
C HIS A 403 10.31 -15.43 -15.19
N ASP A 404 9.38 -15.39 -14.21
CA ASP A 404 8.65 -16.59 -13.83
C ASP A 404 7.38 -16.79 -14.67
N VAL A 405 6.79 -15.70 -15.17
CA VAL A 405 5.52 -15.75 -15.91
C VAL A 405 5.74 -15.61 -17.41
N ASN A 406 6.42 -14.55 -17.88
CA ASN A 406 6.42 -14.20 -19.29
C ASN A 406 7.42 -15.00 -20.13
N LEU A 407 8.59 -15.40 -19.60
CA LEU A 407 9.57 -16.19 -20.36
C LEU A 407 9.02 -17.55 -20.79
N LEU A 408 8.22 -18.19 -19.94
CA LEU A 408 7.58 -19.48 -20.25
C LEU A 408 6.17 -19.33 -20.82
N LYS A 409 5.67 -18.08 -20.94
CA LYS A 409 4.29 -17.79 -21.35
C LYS A 409 3.25 -18.51 -20.49
N GLU A 410 3.49 -18.54 -19.17
CA GLU A 410 2.59 -19.17 -18.21
C GLU A 410 1.19 -18.55 -18.26
N ASN A 411 0.16 -19.39 -18.11
CA ASN A 411 -1.23 -18.99 -18.24
C ASN A 411 -1.73 -18.30 -16.95
N VAL A 412 -1.25 -17.08 -16.70
CA VAL A 412 -1.56 -16.26 -15.52
C VAL A 412 -2.37 -15.03 -15.91
N VAL A 413 -3.43 -14.74 -15.16
CA VAL A 413 -4.21 -13.50 -15.29
C VAL A 413 -3.81 -12.54 -14.17
N LEU A 414 -3.33 -11.35 -14.52
CA LEU A 414 -3.06 -10.26 -13.59
C LEU A 414 -4.30 -9.37 -13.52
N ALA A 415 -5.02 -9.40 -12.40
CA ALA A 415 -6.16 -8.53 -12.13
C ALA A 415 -5.70 -7.35 -11.26
N ILE A 416 -5.59 -6.17 -11.88
CA ILE A 416 -4.95 -5.01 -11.31
C ILE A 416 -6.01 -4.02 -10.85
N ASP A 417 -6.20 -3.96 -9.55
CA ASP A 417 -7.15 -3.04 -8.91
C ASP A 417 -6.49 -1.69 -8.62
N ARG A 418 -7.26 -0.62 -8.48
CA ARG A 418 -6.78 0.75 -8.22
C ARG A 418 -5.79 1.25 -9.29
N ALA A 419 -6.10 0.97 -10.54
CA ALA A 419 -5.38 1.50 -11.68
C ALA A 419 -5.75 2.97 -11.93
N GLY A 420 -4.79 3.79 -12.39
CA GLY A 420 -4.97 5.22 -12.56
C GLY A 420 -4.75 6.01 -11.26
N PHE A 421 -5.40 7.15 -11.13
CA PHE A 421 -5.20 8.04 -10.00
C PHE A 421 -5.83 7.54 -8.70
N VAL A 422 -5.03 7.50 -7.62
CA VAL A 422 -5.44 7.15 -6.25
C VAL A 422 -4.99 8.24 -5.26
N PRO A 423 -5.37 9.49 -5.47
CA PRO A 423 -4.76 10.63 -4.78
C PRO A 423 -5.09 10.69 -3.28
N ALA A 424 -6.15 10.03 -2.82
CA ALA A 424 -6.50 9.98 -1.41
C ALA A 424 -5.40 9.35 -0.52
N ASP A 425 -4.54 8.50 -1.09
CA ASP A 425 -3.42 7.86 -0.40
C ASP A 425 -2.05 8.48 -0.78
N GLY A 426 -2.04 9.56 -1.57
CA GLY A 426 -0.88 10.40 -1.88
C GLY A 426 0.13 9.77 -2.83
N GLU A 427 1.37 10.28 -2.75
CA GLU A 427 2.45 10.00 -3.69
C GLU A 427 2.77 8.51 -3.86
N THR A 428 2.58 7.71 -2.82
CA THR A 428 3.05 6.32 -2.76
C THR A 428 2.04 5.29 -3.28
N HIS A 429 0.80 5.71 -3.57
CA HIS A 429 -0.29 4.77 -3.89
C HIS A 429 -0.89 4.95 -5.28
N GLN A 430 -0.30 5.79 -6.13
CA GLN A 430 -0.80 6.02 -7.49
C GLN A 430 -0.66 4.76 -8.35
N GLY A 431 -1.71 4.44 -9.11
CA GLY A 431 -1.76 3.30 -10.02
C GLY A 431 -1.38 3.68 -11.46
N ILE A 432 -0.27 4.38 -11.65
CA ILE A 432 0.11 5.00 -12.92
C ILE A 432 1.24 4.30 -13.67
N PHE A 433 1.81 3.21 -13.13
CA PHE A 433 3.00 2.57 -13.71
C PHE A 433 2.70 1.26 -14.44
N ASP A 434 1.60 0.58 -14.10
CA ASP A 434 1.31 -0.77 -14.62
C ASP A 434 1.19 -0.86 -16.13
N PRO A 435 0.57 0.11 -16.88
CA PRO A 435 0.55 0.02 -18.33
C PRO A 435 1.95 0.08 -18.94
N ALA A 436 2.81 0.95 -18.39
CA ALA A 436 4.18 1.11 -18.90
C ALA A 436 5.01 -0.17 -18.74
N PHE A 437 5.12 -0.73 -17.53
CA PHE A 437 5.96 -1.91 -17.34
C PHE A 437 5.38 -3.19 -17.96
N LEU A 438 4.05 -3.35 -18.04
CA LEU A 438 3.43 -4.52 -18.67
C LEU A 438 3.58 -4.49 -20.18
N SER A 439 3.45 -3.33 -20.83
CA SER A 439 3.68 -3.19 -22.28
C SER A 439 5.14 -3.44 -22.67
N GLN A 440 6.10 -3.02 -21.84
CA GLN A 440 7.53 -3.34 -22.03
C GLN A 440 7.80 -4.84 -22.01
N VAL A 441 7.11 -5.58 -21.17
CA VAL A 441 7.21 -7.05 -21.09
C VAL A 441 6.45 -7.75 -22.23
N GLY A 442 5.58 -7.04 -22.94
CA GLY A 442 4.78 -7.57 -24.04
C GLY A 442 3.56 -8.36 -23.61
N ILE A 443 3.04 -8.09 -22.42
CA ILE A 443 1.81 -8.71 -21.90
C ILE A 443 0.60 -7.94 -22.42
N PRO A 444 -0.44 -8.62 -22.98
CA PRO A 444 -1.69 -7.97 -23.36
C PRO A 444 -2.39 -7.36 -22.14
N VAL A 445 -2.82 -6.09 -22.27
CA VAL A 445 -3.47 -5.34 -21.20
C VAL A 445 -4.83 -4.85 -21.65
N TYR A 446 -5.85 -5.14 -20.82
CA TYR A 446 -7.23 -4.69 -21.01
C TYR A 446 -7.61 -3.71 -19.90
N SER A 447 -8.27 -2.62 -20.27
CA SER A 447 -8.65 -1.53 -19.35
C SER A 447 -10.11 -1.13 -19.59
N PRO A 448 -11.09 -1.85 -19.02
CA PRO A 448 -12.50 -1.52 -19.13
C PRO A 448 -12.81 -0.17 -18.49
N SER A 449 -13.68 0.61 -19.15
CA SER A 449 -14.12 1.94 -18.73
C SER A 449 -15.42 1.92 -17.91
N ASN A 450 -16.14 0.80 -17.93
CA ASN A 450 -17.40 0.64 -17.22
C ASN A 450 -17.63 -0.83 -16.80
N TYR A 451 -18.65 -1.07 -15.98
CA TYR A 451 -18.97 -2.40 -15.48
C TYR A 451 -19.40 -3.39 -16.56
N ALA A 452 -20.08 -2.93 -17.61
CA ALA A 452 -20.50 -3.79 -18.70
C ALA A 452 -19.30 -4.38 -19.45
N GLU A 453 -18.27 -3.57 -19.69
CA GLU A 453 -17.01 -4.03 -20.28
C GLU A 453 -16.26 -5.00 -19.36
N LEU A 454 -16.17 -4.70 -18.06
CA LEU A 454 -15.53 -5.61 -17.10
C LEU A 454 -16.25 -6.97 -17.06
N ARG A 455 -17.60 -6.98 -17.05
CA ARG A 455 -18.41 -8.21 -17.10
C ARG A 455 -18.26 -8.98 -18.40
N HIS A 456 -17.97 -8.31 -19.50
CA HIS A 456 -17.75 -8.93 -20.80
C HIS A 456 -16.32 -9.49 -20.95
N TRP A 457 -15.32 -8.69 -20.66
CA TRP A 457 -13.92 -9.04 -20.95
C TRP A 457 -13.32 -10.02 -19.95
N LEU A 458 -13.69 -9.95 -18.66
CA LEU A 458 -13.12 -10.86 -17.66
C LEU A 458 -13.39 -12.34 -17.95
N PRO A 459 -14.61 -12.78 -18.28
CA PRO A 459 -14.86 -14.19 -18.68
C PRO A 459 -14.04 -14.62 -19.91
N ILE A 460 -13.87 -13.73 -20.91
CA ILE A 460 -13.05 -14.01 -22.10
C ILE A 460 -11.58 -14.25 -21.69
N LEU A 461 -11.04 -13.39 -20.83
CA LEU A 461 -9.67 -13.54 -20.33
C LEU A 461 -9.48 -14.78 -19.44
N LEU A 462 -10.56 -15.32 -18.89
CA LEU A 462 -10.55 -16.55 -18.08
C LEU A 462 -10.90 -17.80 -18.90
N SER A 463 -11.18 -17.67 -20.18
CA SER A 463 -11.51 -18.80 -21.05
C SER A 463 -10.28 -19.62 -21.45
N ASP A 464 -10.49 -20.87 -21.81
CA ASP A 464 -9.44 -21.75 -22.36
C ASP A 464 -8.96 -21.32 -23.76
N GLU A 465 -9.66 -20.39 -24.43
CA GLU A 465 -9.28 -19.84 -25.74
C GLU A 465 -8.10 -18.85 -25.62
N MET A 466 -7.95 -18.23 -24.46
CA MET A 466 -6.87 -17.31 -24.16
C MET A 466 -5.71 -18.05 -23.50
N GLN A 467 -4.52 -17.96 -24.09
CA GLN A 467 -3.32 -18.61 -23.58
C GLN A 467 -2.22 -17.57 -23.28
N GLY A 468 -1.35 -17.88 -22.34
CA GLY A 468 -0.27 -17.03 -21.90
C GLY A 468 -0.68 -15.93 -20.91
N PRO A 469 0.27 -15.10 -20.46
CA PRO A 469 0.03 -14.05 -19.49
C PRO A 469 -0.79 -12.91 -20.09
N ARG A 470 -1.70 -12.37 -19.30
CA ARG A 470 -2.57 -11.24 -19.67
C ARG A 470 -3.01 -10.48 -18.44
N ALA A 471 -3.33 -9.20 -18.63
CA ALA A 471 -3.74 -8.32 -17.56
C ALA A 471 -5.10 -7.67 -17.84
N ILE A 472 -5.90 -7.49 -16.79
CA ILE A 472 -7.07 -6.62 -16.76
C ILE A 472 -6.90 -5.63 -15.63
N ARG A 473 -7.02 -4.34 -15.93
CA ARG A 473 -6.85 -3.25 -14.97
C ARG A 473 -8.11 -2.41 -14.87
N TYR A 474 -8.45 -1.95 -13.69
CA TYR A 474 -9.66 -1.15 -13.46
C TYR A 474 -9.46 -0.17 -12.29
N PRO A 475 -10.17 0.99 -12.30
CA PRO A 475 -9.97 2.05 -11.31
C PRO A 475 -10.57 1.71 -9.94
N ARG A 476 -10.23 2.55 -8.96
CA ARG A 476 -10.84 2.53 -7.64
C ARG A 476 -12.23 3.18 -7.67
N GLY A 477 -13.22 2.52 -7.08
CA GLY A 477 -14.54 3.12 -6.89
C GLY A 477 -15.59 2.64 -7.90
N GLY A 478 -16.57 3.49 -8.17
CA GLY A 478 -17.67 3.21 -9.07
C GLY A 478 -17.40 3.67 -10.50
N GLU A 479 -18.18 3.17 -11.46
CA GLU A 479 -18.15 3.67 -12.84
C GLU A 479 -18.74 5.06 -12.97
N SER A 480 -18.26 5.84 -13.93
CA SER A 480 -18.88 7.11 -14.32
C SER A 480 -20.21 6.89 -15.04
N ALA A 481 -21.23 7.66 -14.67
CA ALA A 481 -22.52 7.64 -15.36
C ALA A 481 -22.38 8.04 -16.85
N ALA A 482 -21.40 8.89 -17.17
CA ALA A 482 -21.10 9.31 -18.53
C ALA A 482 -20.52 8.17 -19.39
N LEU A 483 -19.82 7.20 -18.76
CA LEU A 483 -19.26 6.05 -19.45
C LEU A 483 -20.19 4.83 -19.42
N ALA A 484 -20.96 4.67 -18.37
CA ALA A 484 -21.94 3.58 -18.21
C ALA A 484 -22.98 3.54 -19.36
N GLN A 485 -23.38 4.71 -19.87
CA GLN A 485 -24.36 4.82 -20.95
C GLN A 485 -23.95 4.13 -22.27
N PHE A 486 -22.65 3.94 -22.50
CA PHE A 486 -22.15 3.30 -23.73
C PHE A 486 -22.21 1.77 -23.67
N GLY A 487 -22.40 1.17 -22.47
CA GLY A 487 -22.42 -0.26 -22.30
C GLY A 487 -21.13 -0.93 -22.81
N CYS A 488 -21.28 -2.10 -23.44
CA CYS A 488 -20.16 -2.84 -24.03
C CYS A 488 -20.50 -3.29 -25.46
N SER A 489 -19.67 -2.93 -26.41
CA SER A 489 -19.80 -3.34 -27.81
C SER A 489 -19.23 -4.75 -28.09
N GLY A 490 -18.40 -5.26 -27.19
CA GLY A 490 -17.61 -6.48 -27.39
C GLY A 490 -16.37 -6.28 -28.28
N ARG A 491 -16.05 -5.04 -28.65
CA ARG A 491 -14.87 -4.70 -29.47
C ARG A 491 -13.70 -4.25 -28.58
N GLU A 492 -12.49 -4.41 -29.07
CA GLU A 492 -11.27 -3.96 -28.39
C GLU A 492 -11.11 -2.43 -28.37
N TYR A 493 -11.88 -1.71 -29.24
CA TYR A 493 -11.99 -0.25 -29.26
C TYR A 493 -13.34 0.18 -29.84
N ASP A 494 -13.77 1.39 -29.50
CA ASP A 494 -15.00 2.04 -29.99
C ASP A 494 -14.77 3.50 -30.35
N ARG A 495 -15.40 3.97 -31.42
CA ARG A 495 -15.54 5.38 -31.73
C ARG A 495 -16.78 5.92 -31.03
N LEU A 496 -16.60 6.61 -29.92
CA LEU A 496 -17.69 7.06 -29.05
C LEU A 496 -18.32 8.39 -29.48
N TYR A 497 -17.56 9.22 -30.16
CA TYR A 497 -18.03 10.51 -30.65
C TYR A 497 -17.51 10.76 -32.06
N THR A 498 -18.38 11.26 -32.92
CA THR A 498 -18.09 11.57 -34.33
C THR A 498 -18.52 12.99 -34.63
N ALA A 499 -17.60 13.80 -35.11
CA ALA A 499 -17.86 15.16 -35.59
C ALA A 499 -17.74 15.23 -37.11
N PRO A 500 -18.60 16.02 -37.83
CA PRO A 500 -18.47 16.18 -39.25
C PRO A 500 -17.09 16.75 -39.62
N ASP A 501 -16.47 16.18 -40.65
CA ASP A 501 -15.19 16.65 -41.21
C ASP A 501 -14.04 16.75 -40.17
N ALA A 502 -14.05 15.88 -39.16
CA ALA A 502 -13.05 15.88 -38.12
C ALA A 502 -11.66 15.53 -38.68
N LYS A 503 -10.70 16.44 -38.47
CA LYS A 503 -9.27 16.25 -38.76
C LYS A 503 -8.48 15.87 -37.53
N ALA A 504 -9.05 16.10 -36.34
CA ALA A 504 -8.48 15.76 -35.06
C ALA A 504 -9.18 14.54 -34.46
N VAL A 505 -8.43 13.74 -33.74
CA VAL A 505 -8.97 12.64 -32.92
C VAL A 505 -8.31 12.62 -31.56
N MET A 506 -9.12 12.40 -30.53
CA MET A 506 -8.66 12.08 -29.17
C MET A 506 -8.84 10.60 -28.92
N VAL A 507 -7.82 9.97 -28.36
CA VAL A 507 -7.80 8.54 -28.01
C VAL A 507 -7.49 8.39 -26.52
N SER A 508 -8.24 7.55 -25.83
CA SER A 508 -8.02 7.30 -24.39
C SER A 508 -8.61 5.95 -23.96
N TYR A 509 -8.41 5.62 -22.69
CA TYR A 509 -8.93 4.42 -22.04
C TYR A 509 -9.32 4.67 -20.58
N ALA A 510 -10.02 3.74 -19.96
CA ALA A 510 -10.51 3.81 -18.58
C ALA A 510 -11.29 5.11 -18.30
N ASP A 511 -11.09 5.71 -17.12
CA ASP A 511 -11.84 6.91 -16.69
C ASP A 511 -11.45 8.18 -17.45
N GLU A 512 -10.26 8.24 -18.07
CA GLU A 512 -9.80 9.38 -18.85
C GLU A 512 -10.63 9.59 -20.13
N VAL A 513 -11.38 8.58 -20.55
CA VAL A 513 -12.33 8.67 -21.67
C VAL A 513 -13.40 9.73 -21.43
N GLU A 514 -13.82 9.97 -20.19
CA GLU A 514 -14.80 11.01 -19.86
C GLU A 514 -14.28 12.41 -20.15
N ASP A 515 -13.00 12.67 -19.82
CA ASP A 515 -12.38 13.99 -20.05
C ASP A 515 -12.16 14.26 -21.55
N VAL A 516 -11.71 13.27 -22.34
CA VAL A 516 -11.59 13.45 -23.79
C VAL A 516 -12.95 13.61 -24.47
N LEU A 517 -14.01 12.94 -24.02
CA LEU A 517 -15.38 13.15 -24.51
C LEU A 517 -15.88 14.58 -24.20
N THR A 518 -15.59 15.06 -23.00
CA THR A 518 -15.97 16.41 -22.58
C THR A 518 -15.21 17.45 -23.38
N ALA A 519 -13.90 17.25 -23.58
CA ALA A 519 -13.05 18.10 -24.39
C ALA A 519 -13.54 18.18 -25.85
N ALA A 520 -13.89 17.05 -26.46
CA ALA A 520 -14.43 17.03 -27.83
C ALA A 520 -15.76 17.80 -27.96
N LYS A 521 -16.64 17.70 -26.94
CA LYS A 521 -17.89 18.50 -26.90
C LYS A 521 -17.64 19.98 -26.71
N LEU A 522 -16.62 20.39 -25.95
CA LEU A 522 -16.20 21.80 -25.83
C LEU A 522 -15.71 22.32 -27.20
N LEU A 523 -14.83 21.60 -27.84
CA LEU A 523 -14.30 21.93 -29.17
C LEU A 523 -15.40 22.01 -30.25
N GLY A 524 -16.40 21.11 -30.18
CA GLY A 524 -17.54 21.13 -31.10
C GLY A 524 -18.36 22.42 -31.03
N LYS A 525 -18.52 23.02 -29.84
CA LYS A 525 -19.18 24.35 -29.68
C LYS A 525 -18.39 25.49 -30.31
N GLU A 526 -17.10 25.31 -30.51
CA GLU A 526 -16.16 26.28 -31.07
C GLU A 526 -15.89 26.04 -32.57
N ASN A 527 -16.63 25.13 -33.19
CA ASN A 527 -16.42 24.70 -34.58
C ASN A 527 -15.02 24.12 -34.85
N VAL A 528 -14.49 23.36 -33.86
CA VAL A 528 -13.28 22.56 -33.98
C VAL A 528 -13.70 21.08 -33.91
N PRO A 529 -14.02 20.43 -35.04
CA PRO A 529 -14.49 19.06 -35.03
C PRO A 529 -13.38 18.10 -34.60
N CYS A 530 -13.67 17.25 -33.59
CA CYS A 530 -12.74 16.26 -33.05
C CYS A 530 -13.50 14.99 -32.73
N ASP A 531 -13.03 13.87 -33.24
CA ASP A 531 -13.55 12.54 -32.89
C ASP A 531 -12.99 12.00 -31.61
N VAL A 532 -13.66 11.01 -31.00
CA VAL A 532 -13.17 10.33 -29.80
C VAL A 532 -13.19 8.82 -29.99
N TYR A 533 -12.06 8.20 -29.76
CA TYR A 533 -11.90 6.76 -29.64
C TYR A 533 -11.58 6.34 -28.22
N LYS A 534 -12.30 5.34 -27.76
CA LYS A 534 -12.01 4.60 -26.53
C LYS A 534 -11.36 3.28 -26.90
N ILE A 535 -10.28 2.91 -26.22
CA ILE A 535 -9.64 1.59 -26.34
C ILE A 535 -9.83 0.80 -25.05
N VAL A 536 -10.19 -0.47 -25.18
CA VAL A 536 -10.32 -1.42 -24.06
C VAL A 536 -9.09 -2.31 -23.97
N LYS A 537 -8.64 -2.89 -25.08
CA LYS A 537 -7.35 -3.55 -25.17
C LYS A 537 -6.28 -2.50 -25.47
N ILE A 538 -5.65 -2.00 -24.43
CA ILE A 538 -4.70 -0.90 -24.52
C ILE A 538 -3.32 -1.32 -25.04
N TYR A 539 -3.01 -2.62 -25.01
CA TYR A 539 -1.79 -3.19 -25.55
C TYR A 539 -1.98 -4.69 -25.87
N PRO A 540 -1.43 -5.22 -27.00
CA PRO A 540 -1.01 -4.46 -28.18
C PRO A 540 -2.21 -3.91 -28.97
N PHE A 541 -1.98 -2.88 -29.77
CA PHE A 541 -3.01 -2.31 -30.66
C PHE A 541 -3.30 -3.23 -31.84
N THR A 542 -4.53 -3.19 -32.33
CA THR A 542 -4.93 -3.85 -33.58
C THR A 542 -4.50 -3.02 -34.79
N SER A 543 -4.25 -3.70 -35.93
CA SER A 543 -3.96 -3.05 -37.21
C SER A 543 -5.11 -2.17 -37.69
N GLU A 544 -6.34 -2.58 -37.39
CA GLU A 544 -7.58 -1.86 -37.74
C GLU A 544 -7.64 -0.51 -37.01
N LEU A 545 -7.38 -0.48 -35.69
CA LEU A 545 -7.32 0.76 -34.91
C LEU A 545 -6.28 1.71 -35.47
N ILE A 546 -5.07 1.22 -35.73
CA ILE A 546 -3.99 2.04 -36.30
C ILE A 546 -4.39 2.61 -37.65
N SER A 547 -5.00 1.80 -38.53
CA SER A 547 -5.49 2.27 -39.86
C SER A 547 -6.60 3.33 -39.75
N GLU A 548 -7.51 3.19 -38.79
CA GLU A 548 -8.58 4.18 -38.59
C GLU A 548 -8.02 5.51 -38.07
N ILE A 549 -7.16 5.47 -37.07
CA ILE A 549 -6.56 6.67 -36.46
C ILE A 549 -5.59 7.38 -37.42
N SER A 550 -4.90 6.63 -38.28
CA SER A 550 -4.00 7.20 -39.29
C SER A 550 -4.68 8.12 -40.34
N ARG A 551 -6.00 8.22 -40.33
CA ARG A 551 -6.76 9.12 -41.27
C ARG A 551 -6.83 10.55 -40.77
N TYR A 552 -6.48 10.82 -39.52
CA TYR A 552 -6.55 12.14 -38.90
C TYR A 552 -5.23 12.90 -39.08
N ASP A 553 -5.32 14.23 -39.18
CA ASP A 553 -4.15 15.10 -39.27
C ASP A 553 -3.45 15.25 -37.92
N VAL A 554 -4.21 15.18 -36.81
CA VAL A 554 -3.68 15.18 -35.45
C VAL A 554 -4.33 14.09 -34.60
N VAL A 555 -3.50 13.44 -33.80
CA VAL A 555 -3.90 12.47 -32.78
C VAL A 555 -3.46 12.99 -31.42
N LEU A 556 -4.41 13.20 -30.51
CA LEU A 556 -4.14 13.41 -29.09
C LEU A 556 -4.43 12.12 -28.32
N PHE A 557 -3.43 11.62 -27.58
CA PHE A 557 -3.60 10.50 -26.67
C PHE A 557 -3.49 10.98 -25.23
N ALA A 558 -4.51 10.67 -24.39
CA ALA A 558 -4.55 11.02 -22.99
C ALA A 558 -4.64 9.78 -22.12
N GLU A 559 -3.83 9.71 -21.05
CA GLU A 559 -3.80 8.55 -20.16
C GLU A 559 -3.40 8.88 -18.73
N GLU A 560 -4.06 8.22 -17.76
CA GLU A 560 -3.66 8.21 -16.36
C GLU A 560 -2.48 7.22 -16.13
N CYS A 561 -1.37 7.47 -16.81
CA CYS A 561 -0.14 6.68 -16.76
C CYS A 561 1.06 7.63 -16.85
N VAL A 562 2.23 7.18 -16.41
CA VAL A 562 3.48 7.89 -16.66
C VAL A 562 3.66 8.09 -18.16
N ALA A 563 4.02 9.31 -18.57
CA ALA A 563 4.19 9.63 -20.00
C ALA A 563 5.32 8.82 -20.61
N CYS A 564 6.46 8.74 -19.93
CA CYS A 564 7.62 8.01 -20.40
C CYS A 564 7.37 6.48 -20.33
N GLY A 565 7.43 5.80 -21.46
CA GLY A 565 7.16 4.37 -21.59
C GLY A 565 5.67 4.01 -21.51
N GLY A 566 4.78 5.00 -21.47
CA GLY A 566 3.33 4.81 -21.44
C GLY A 566 2.74 4.29 -22.75
N ILE A 567 1.45 4.01 -22.73
CA ILE A 567 0.72 3.48 -23.90
C ILE A 567 0.70 4.49 -25.05
N GLY A 568 0.69 5.79 -24.74
CA GLY A 568 0.75 6.84 -25.76
C GLY A 568 2.02 6.81 -26.61
N GLU A 569 3.19 6.55 -26.03
CA GLU A 569 4.44 6.39 -26.80
C GLU A 569 4.40 5.14 -27.71
N HIS A 570 3.77 4.07 -27.24
CA HIS A 570 3.57 2.88 -28.07
C HIS A 570 2.63 3.15 -29.24
N LEU A 571 1.57 3.95 -29.03
CA LEU A 571 0.63 4.33 -30.09
C LEU A 571 1.33 5.21 -31.13
N GLU A 572 2.08 6.22 -30.74
CA GLU A 572 2.86 7.05 -31.67
C GLU A 572 3.80 6.18 -32.50
N THR A 573 4.55 5.30 -31.84
CA THR A 573 5.45 4.38 -32.52
C THR A 573 4.72 3.50 -33.55
N ALA A 574 3.52 3.01 -33.22
CA ALA A 574 2.72 2.19 -34.13
C ALA A 574 2.23 3.00 -35.34
N LEU A 575 1.76 4.23 -35.12
CA LEU A 575 1.32 5.15 -36.17
C LEU A 575 2.47 5.51 -37.12
N ARG A 576 3.66 5.86 -36.58
CA ARG A 576 4.86 6.16 -37.39
C ARG A 576 5.31 4.96 -38.24
N LYS A 577 5.28 3.75 -37.67
CA LYS A 577 5.57 2.49 -38.40
C LYS A 577 4.56 2.22 -39.51
N ALA A 578 3.31 2.64 -39.35
CA ALA A 578 2.28 2.55 -40.37
C ALA A 578 2.41 3.65 -41.46
N GLY A 579 3.40 4.55 -41.37
CA GLY A 579 3.66 5.61 -42.33
C GLY A 579 2.90 6.91 -42.06
N TRP A 580 2.20 7.03 -40.93
CA TRP A 580 1.49 8.26 -40.58
C TRP A 580 2.44 9.42 -40.26
N GLN A 581 2.16 10.61 -40.77
CA GLN A 581 3.00 11.82 -40.67
C GLN A 581 2.32 12.97 -39.93
N GLY A 582 1.10 12.77 -39.41
CA GLY A 582 0.34 13.80 -38.72
C GLY A 582 0.98 14.27 -37.41
N ALA A 583 0.38 15.26 -36.78
CA ALA A 583 0.81 15.76 -35.48
C ALA A 583 0.37 14.80 -34.35
N TYR A 584 1.28 14.49 -33.42
CA TYR A 584 0.99 13.67 -32.26
C TYR A 584 1.12 14.47 -30.97
N ILE A 585 0.09 14.40 -30.13
CA ILE A 585 0.05 15.07 -28.82
C ILE A 585 -0.18 14.00 -27.77
N HIS A 586 0.83 13.75 -26.94
CA HIS A 586 0.70 12.84 -25.80
C HIS A 586 0.46 13.65 -24.52
N ARG A 587 -0.53 13.23 -23.73
CA ARG A 587 -0.82 13.72 -22.39
C ARG A 587 -0.82 12.55 -21.44
N GLY A 588 0.13 12.56 -20.52
CA GLY A 588 0.32 11.58 -19.45
C GLY A 588 0.98 12.25 -18.24
N VAL A 589 1.28 11.49 -17.21
CA VAL A 589 1.90 11.99 -15.99
C VAL A 589 3.39 12.19 -16.20
N GLU A 590 3.88 13.42 -16.14
CA GLU A 590 5.30 13.76 -16.25
C GLU A 590 6.00 13.76 -14.89
N ASP A 591 5.41 14.40 -13.86
CA ASP A 591 5.92 14.34 -12.48
C ASP A 591 5.11 13.34 -11.66
N VAL A 592 5.76 12.24 -11.28
CA VAL A 592 5.15 11.14 -10.52
C VAL A 592 4.88 11.46 -9.06
N ARG A 593 5.36 12.61 -8.55
CA ARG A 593 5.17 13.07 -7.17
C ARG A 593 3.81 13.74 -7.00
N LEU A 594 2.75 12.96 -7.15
CA LEU A 594 1.38 13.44 -7.07
C LEU A 594 0.92 13.52 -5.61
N PRO A 595 0.59 14.71 -5.08
CA PRO A 595 0.24 14.89 -3.67
C PRO A 595 -1.12 14.25 -3.32
N HIS A 596 -1.44 14.27 -2.04
CA HIS A 596 -2.82 14.03 -1.60
C HIS A 596 -3.76 15.08 -2.22
N ALA A 597 -4.82 14.63 -2.86
CA ALA A 597 -5.79 15.49 -3.51
C ALA A 597 -7.08 14.72 -3.84
N THR A 598 -7.98 15.35 -4.59
CA THR A 598 -9.06 14.68 -5.32
C THR A 598 -8.64 14.34 -6.75
N VAL A 599 -9.29 13.38 -7.40
CA VAL A 599 -9.00 13.03 -8.81
C VAL A 599 -9.10 14.25 -9.73
N PRO A 600 -10.15 15.11 -9.66
CA PRO A 600 -10.22 16.32 -10.48
C PRO A 600 -9.05 17.30 -10.27
N GLN A 601 -8.57 17.45 -9.03
CA GLN A 601 -7.40 18.30 -8.73
C GLN A 601 -6.12 17.75 -9.36
N ILE A 602 -5.91 16.43 -9.30
CA ILE A 602 -4.75 15.80 -9.96
C ILE A 602 -4.86 15.96 -11.48
N LYS A 603 -6.02 15.69 -12.10
CA LYS A 603 -6.22 15.88 -13.54
C LYS A 603 -5.92 17.32 -13.96
N GLN A 604 -6.39 18.31 -13.18
CA GLN A 604 -6.09 19.72 -13.44
C GLN A 604 -4.58 20.02 -13.36
N SER A 605 -3.90 19.51 -12.33
CA SER A 605 -2.45 19.77 -12.16
C SER A 605 -1.58 19.05 -13.18
N THR A 606 -2.03 17.91 -13.72
CA THR A 606 -1.33 17.14 -14.76
C THR A 606 -1.73 17.49 -16.18
N GLY A 607 -2.73 18.39 -16.37
CA GLY A 607 -3.23 18.76 -17.69
C GLY A 607 -4.05 17.67 -18.38
N LEU A 608 -4.64 16.76 -17.60
CA LEU A 608 -5.51 15.67 -18.06
C LEU A 608 -7.01 15.99 -17.91
N ASP A 609 -7.37 17.16 -17.41
CA ASP A 609 -8.76 17.61 -17.43
C ASP A 609 -9.21 18.06 -18.82
N ALA A 610 -10.51 18.06 -19.06
CA ALA A 610 -11.12 18.32 -20.35
C ALA A 610 -10.73 19.67 -21.00
N GLU A 611 -10.51 20.72 -20.18
CA GLU A 611 -10.15 22.05 -20.71
C GLU A 611 -8.70 22.08 -21.21
N HIS A 612 -7.75 21.49 -20.49
CA HIS A 612 -6.37 21.39 -20.95
C HIS A 612 -6.25 20.51 -22.20
N LEU A 613 -7.01 19.41 -22.29
CA LEU A 613 -7.05 18.55 -23.48
C LEU A 613 -7.63 19.31 -24.68
N ALA A 614 -8.73 20.06 -24.51
CA ALA A 614 -9.29 20.89 -25.54
C ALA A 614 -8.30 21.99 -25.98
N GLN A 615 -7.60 22.63 -25.03
CA GLN A 615 -6.60 23.66 -25.33
C GLN A 615 -5.42 23.09 -26.14
N ALA A 616 -5.00 21.87 -25.93
CA ALA A 616 -3.96 21.23 -26.73
C ALA A 616 -4.34 21.13 -28.21
N ILE A 617 -5.59 20.76 -28.52
CA ILE A 617 -6.11 20.74 -29.90
C ILE A 617 -6.28 22.17 -30.49
N ARG A 618 -6.76 23.14 -29.70
CA ARG A 618 -6.83 24.55 -30.13
C ARG A 618 -5.46 25.09 -30.53
N THR A 619 -4.44 24.78 -29.74
CA THR A 619 -3.07 25.24 -30.02
C THR A 619 -2.54 24.65 -31.32
N TRP A 620 -2.77 23.37 -31.58
CA TRP A 620 -2.41 22.73 -32.84
C TRP A 620 -3.11 23.44 -34.03
N LYS A 621 -4.44 23.62 -33.95
CA LYS A 621 -5.21 24.30 -35.03
C LYS A 621 -4.74 25.71 -35.29
N GLY A 622 -4.39 26.47 -34.24
CA GLY A 622 -3.88 27.85 -34.38
C GLY A 622 -2.48 27.93 -35.01
N ALA A 623 -1.69 26.86 -34.96
CA ALA A 623 -0.39 26.76 -35.58
C ALA A 623 -0.48 26.41 -37.08
N GLU A 624 -1.61 25.86 -37.57
CA GLU A 624 -1.88 25.57 -38.98
C GLU A 624 -2.55 26.74 -39.71
N SER A 625 -3.16 27.72 -39.01
CA SER A 625 -3.79 28.92 -39.56
C SER A 625 -2.81 30.09 -39.61
#